data_17cd7fee3e46ee85ba12d0c953655795
#
_entry.id   17cd7fee3e46ee85ba12d0c953655795
#
_cell.length_a   1.000
_cell.length_b   1.000
_cell.length_c   1.000
_cell.angle_alpha   90.00
_cell.angle_beta   90.00
_cell.angle_gamma   90.00
#
_symmetry.space_group_name_H-M   'P 1'
#
loop_
_entity.id
_entity.type
_entity.pdbx_description
1 polymer ?
#
loop_
_entity_poly.entity_id
_entity_poly.type
_entity_poly.pdbx_seq_one_letter_code
_entity_poly.pdbx_strand_id
1 'polypeptide(L)'
;GNESGNGPNFEAAAAAIRAYDTTRPLHYCEFPHGHKAVDMDSAMYPPVDRVENWGKQKTSRPFFVCEYAHSMGNALGNFKEYMDAFESSPRMVGGAIWDFVDQSLRANPDGNGIYKPAPFKGVTQAYGGMFGDRPNQANFCDNGIILGNRNTTAKTKEVKKVYQYMAFERKDGSLSVRNKYFHKPLKGYTLYLVSLVPGGGHAVERMVLPEVPPGKS
;
A
#
# COMPACT_ATOMS: atom_id res chain seq x y z
N GLY A 1 -18.17 2.81 6.89
CA GLY A 1 -18.73 2.41 5.60
C GLY A 1 -17.70 2.53 4.51
N ASN A 2 -17.89 1.81 3.44
CA ASN A 2 -17.08 1.87 2.25
C ASN A 2 -17.99 1.98 1.04
N GLU A 3 -17.72 2.96 0.16
CA GLU A 3 -18.45 3.19 -1.09
C GLU A 3 -20.00 3.20 -0.90
N SER A 4 -20.45 3.85 0.17
CA SER A 4 -21.87 3.84 0.56
C SER A 4 -22.53 5.24 0.48
N GLY A 5 -21.87 6.17 -0.24
CA GLY A 5 -22.29 7.56 -0.34
C GLY A 5 -22.02 8.34 0.95
N ASN A 6 -22.71 9.46 1.10
CA ASN A 6 -22.63 10.30 2.30
C ASN A 6 -24.03 10.73 2.75
N GLY A 7 -24.14 11.34 3.94
CA GLY A 7 -25.38 11.86 4.43
C GLY A 7 -25.51 11.80 5.95
N PRO A 8 -26.71 12.09 6.48
CA PRO A 8 -26.93 12.32 7.92
C PRO A 8 -26.58 11.10 8.80
N ASN A 9 -26.72 9.87 8.28
CA ASN A 9 -26.37 8.68 9.05
C ASN A 9 -24.85 8.59 9.32
N PHE A 10 -24.01 9.01 8.37
CA PHE A 10 -22.56 9.06 8.58
C PHE A 10 -22.19 10.17 9.55
N GLU A 11 -22.87 11.31 9.51
CA GLU A 11 -22.65 12.40 10.45
C GLU A 11 -23.06 11.98 11.89
N ALA A 12 -24.20 11.31 12.02
CA ALA A 12 -24.65 10.76 13.30
C ALA A 12 -23.66 9.69 13.83
N ALA A 13 -23.15 8.81 12.97
CA ALA A 13 -22.13 7.82 13.34
C ALA A 13 -20.83 8.50 13.80
N ALA A 14 -20.38 9.53 13.10
CA ALA A 14 -19.20 10.31 13.50
C ALA A 14 -19.39 10.98 14.86
N ALA A 15 -20.56 11.57 15.11
CA ALA A 15 -20.90 12.16 16.41
C ALA A 15 -20.90 11.12 17.54
N ALA A 16 -21.48 9.94 17.29
CA ALA A 16 -21.50 8.84 18.25
C ALA A 16 -20.08 8.33 18.56
N ILE A 17 -19.22 8.16 17.55
CA ILE A 17 -17.83 7.76 17.77
C ILE A 17 -17.09 8.78 18.63
N ARG A 18 -17.26 10.08 18.35
CA ARG A 18 -16.61 11.15 19.13
C ARG A 18 -17.07 11.24 20.56
N ALA A 19 -18.29 10.79 20.85
CA ALA A 19 -18.77 10.69 22.22
C ALA A 19 -18.00 9.66 23.07
N TYR A 20 -17.40 8.65 22.40
CA TYR A 20 -16.57 7.61 23.04
C TYR A 20 -15.08 7.88 22.93
N ASP A 21 -14.61 8.39 21.78
CA ASP A 21 -13.20 8.55 21.49
C ASP A 21 -12.92 9.88 20.79
N THR A 22 -12.26 10.77 21.51
CA THR A 22 -11.81 12.07 21.00
C THR A 22 -10.34 12.07 20.59
N THR A 23 -9.62 10.94 20.75
CA THR A 23 -8.18 10.87 20.58
C THR A 23 -7.76 10.45 19.18
N ARG A 24 -8.57 9.63 18.48
CA ARG A 24 -8.28 9.15 17.13
C ARG A 24 -8.95 10.02 16.07
N PRO A 25 -8.22 10.36 14.99
CA PRO A 25 -8.83 11.07 13.87
C PRO A 25 -9.87 10.20 13.17
N LEU A 26 -11.02 10.80 12.83
CA LEU A 26 -12.04 10.15 12.04
C LEU A 26 -11.77 10.31 10.56
N HIS A 27 -12.00 9.23 9.82
CA HIS A 27 -11.84 9.13 8.39
C HIS A 27 -13.06 8.47 7.74
N TYR A 28 -13.47 9.01 6.59
CA TYR A 28 -14.40 8.36 5.66
C TYR A 28 -14.13 8.83 4.23
N CYS A 29 -14.06 7.88 3.29
CA CYS A 29 -13.54 8.12 1.95
C CYS A 29 -14.40 9.01 1.05
N GLU A 30 -15.71 9.05 1.26
CA GLU A 30 -16.66 9.69 0.34
C GLU A 30 -17.24 11.02 0.84
N PHE A 31 -16.75 11.54 1.95
CA PHE A 31 -17.09 12.91 2.31
C PHE A 31 -16.34 13.91 1.42
N PRO A 32 -16.99 15.01 1.02
CA PRO A 32 -16.30 16.12 0.35
C PRO A 32 -15.12 16.61 1.19
N HIS A 33 -14.06 17.07 0.53
CA HIS A 33 -12.91 17.63 1.23
C HIS A 33 -13.33 18.78 2.15
N GLY A 34 -12.78 18.81 3.35
CA GLY A 34 -13.14 19.79 4.37
C GLY A 34 -14.43 19.48 5.14
N HIS A 35 -15.04 18.31 4.95
CA HIS A 35 -16.27 17.94 5.66
C HIS A 35 -16.04 17.87 7.18
N LYS A 36 -16.96 18.47 7.96
CA LYS A 36 -16.79 18.67 9.42
C LYS A 36 -16.87 17.38 10.25
N ALA A 37 -17.52 16.35 9.72
CA ALA A 37 -17.66 15.08 10.43
C ALA A 37 -16.37 14.25 10.48
N VAL A 38 -15.38 14.56 9.65
CA VAL A 38 -14.10 13.83 9.58
C VAL A 38 -12.92 14.77 9.76
N ASP A 39 -11.78 14.23 10.19
CA ASP A 39 -10.58 15.00 10.50
C ASP A 39 -9.59 15.08 9.36
N MET A 40 -9.67 14.14 8.41
CA MET A 40 -8.79 14.08 7.26
C MET A 40 -9.59 13.99 5.96
N ASP A 41 -9.02 14.54 4.91
CA ASP A 41 -9.53 14.37 3.57
C ASP A 41 -9.06 13.05 2.97
N SER A 42 -9.82 12.53 2.02
CA SER A 42 -9.52 11.24 1.41
C SER A 42 -9.99 11.14 -0.03
N ALA A 43 -9.44 10.18 -0.76
CA ALA A 43 -9.91 9.78 -2.07
C ALA A 43 -9.55 8.31 -2.34
N MET A 44 -10.29 7.68 -3.26
CA MET A 44 -10.00 6.37 -3.83
C MET A 44 -9.46 6.55 -5.24
N TYR A 45 -8.41 5.83 -5.57
CA TYR A 45 -7.82 5.74 -6.92
C TYR A 45 -7.62 7.08 -7.63
N PRO A 46 -7.18 8.16 -6.95
CA PRO A 46 -6.90 9.41 -7.63
C PRO A 46 -5.69 9.25 -8.56
N PRO A 47 -5.64 9.92 -9.71
CA PRO A 47 -4.41 9.97 -10.51
C PRO A 47 -3.29 10.73 -9.76
N VAL A 48 -2.03 10.41 -10.06
CA VAL A 48 -0.84 10.93 -9.34
C VAL A 48 -0.78 12.45 -9.31
N ASP A 49 -1.06 13.11 -10.44
CA ASP A 49 -1.08 14.56 -10.54
C ASP A 49 -2.08 15.23 -9.59
N ARG A 50 -3.23 14.58 -9.34
CA ARG A 50 -4.17 15.04 -8.31
C ARG A 50 -3.60 14.94 -6.92
N VAL A 51 -2.95 13.83 -6.60
CA VAL A 51 -2.31 13.62 -5.29
C VAL A 51 -1.27 14.72 -5.05
N GLU A 52 -0.41 14.99 -6.03
CA GLU A 52 0.55 16.08 -5.97
C GLU A 52 -0.11 17.45 -5.75
N ASN A 53 -1.19 17.72 -6.49
CA ASN A 53 -1.90 18.99 -6.37
C ASN A 53 -2.57 19.16 -5.01
N TRP A 54 -3.13 18.10 -4.45
CA TRP A 54 -3.68 18.14 -3.09
C TRP A 54 -2.58 18.32 -2.04
N GLY A 55 -1.41 17.72 -2.24
CA GLY A 55 -0.26 17.93 -1.38
C GLY A 55 0.20 19.38 -1.29
N LYS A 56 0.03 20.15 -2.37
CA LYS A 56 0.40 21.57 -2.46
C LYS A 56 -0.62 22.53 -1.82
N GLN A 57 -1.81 22.05 -1.46
CA GLN A 57 -2.85 22.92 -0.88
C GLN A 57 -2.49 23.38 0.53
N LYS A 58 -2.70 24.67 0.78
CA LYS A 58 -2.47 25.28 2.09
C LYS A 58 -3.63 25.01 3.05
N THR A 59 -3.59 23.87 3.72
CA THR A 59 -4.57 23.46 4.72
C THR A 59 -3.85 22.62 5.79
N SER A 60 -4.38 22.68 7.02
CA SER A 60 -3.89 21.83 8.13
C SER A 60 -4.46 20.42 8.12
N ARG A 61 -5.45 20.14 7.25
CA ARG A 61 -6.08 18.82 7.20
C ARG A 61 -5.16 17.81 6.51
N PRO A 62 -4.84 16.68 7.14
CA PRO A 62 -4.10 15.61 6.51
C PRO A 62 -4.92 15.00 5.36
N PHE A 63 -4.22 14.39 4.40
CA PHE A 63 -4.83 13.69 3.28
C PHE A 63 -4.36 12.22 3.25
N PHE A 64 -5.31 11.31 3.15
CA PHE A 64 -5.08 9.87 3.06
C PHE A 64 -5.72 9.30 1.80
N VAL A 65 -4.93 8.65 0.95
CA VAL A 65 -5.47 7.93 -0.20
C VAL A 65 -5.89 6.54 0.28
N CYS A 66 -7.17 6.39 0.59
CA CYS A 66 -7.69 5.21 1.29
C CYS A 66 -7.63 3.93 0.45
N GLU A 67 -7.62 4.06 -0.88
CA GLU A 67 -7.36 2.98 -1.81
C GLU A 67 -6.58 3.49 -3.02
N TYR A 68 -5.50 2.80 -3.40
CA TYR A 68 -4.75 3.07 -4.62
C TYR A 68 -4.06 1.82 -5.13
N ALA A 69 -3.48 1.91 -6.33
CA ALA A 69 -2.68 0.84 -6.94
C ALA A 69 -3.43 -0.51 -6.94
N HIS A 70 -4.70 -0.51 -7.41
CA HIS A 70 -5.53 -1.71 -7.52
C HIS A 70 -4.75 -2.86 -8.16
N SER A 71 -4.50 -3.93 -7.39
CA SER A 71 -3.44 -4.90 -7.71
C SER A 71 -3.91 -6.09 -8.54
N MET A 72 -5.07 -5.98 -9.19
CA MET A 72 -5.60 -7.03 -10.06
C MET A 72 -4.74 -7.19 -11.32
N GLY A 73 -4.44 -8.43 -11.69
CA GLY A 73 -3.72 -8.74 -12.91
C GLY A 73 -2.29 -8.19 -12.95
N ASN A 74 -1.92 -7.58 -14.09
CA ASN A 74 -0.61 -6.96 -14.30
C ASN A 74 -0.59 -5.50 -13.83
N ALA A 75 -0.69 -5.31 -12.55
CA ALA A 75 -0.87 -4.02 -11.89
C ALA A 75 0.38 -3.54 -11.13
N LEU A 76 0.19 -2.43 -10.42
CA LEU A 76 1.03 -1.49 -9.70
C LEU A 76 1.70 -0.45 -10.61
N GLY A 77 1.03 -0.02 -11.69
CA GLY A 77 1.48 1.13 -12.48
C GLY A 77 1.56 2.41 -11.62
N ASN A 78 2.60 3.20 -11.86
CA ASN A 78 2.86 4.48 -11.18
C ASN A 78 3.04 4.36 -9.65
N PHE A 79 3.40 3.17 -9.14
CA PHE A 79 3.47 2.93 -7.70
C PHE A 79 4.55 3.78 -7.01
N LYS A 80 5.71 3.93 -7.67
CA LYS A 80 6.78 4.81 -7.19
C LYS A 80 6.35 6.28 -7.21
N GLU A 81 5.69 6.71 -8.27
CA GLU A 81 5.23 8.09 -8.43
C GLU A 81 4.22 8.48 -7.35
N TYR A 82 3.33 7.56 -6.95
CA TYR A 82 2.46 7.79 -5.77
C TYR A 82 3.27 8.00 -4.50
N MET A 83 4.30 7.18 -4.26
CA MET A 83 5.14 7.34 -3.07
C MET A 83 5.93 8.64 -3.10
N ASP A 84 6.46 9.03 -4.26
CA ASP A 84 7.13 10.31 -4.42
C ASP A 84 6.16 11.48 -4.12
N ALA A 85 4.92 11.39 -4.58
CA ALA A 85 3.88 12.38 -4.29
C ALA A 85 3.54 12.43 -2.78
N PHE A 86 3.42 11.28 -2.11
CA PHE A 86 3.19 11.23 -0.67
C PHE A 86 4.35 11.83 0.13
N GLU A 87 5.59 11.53 -0.25
CA GLU A 87 6.78 12.03 0.43
C GLU A 87 7.08 13.51 0.13
N SER A 88 6.46 14.09 -0.91
CA SER A 88 6.68 15.47 -1.31
C SER A 88 6.01 16.50 -0.39
N SER A 89 5.07 16.10 0.44
CA SER A 89 4.27 17.03 1.25
C SER A 89 3.92 16.45 2.63
N PRO A 90 4.09 17.23 3.70
CA PRO A 90 3.72 16.82 5.06
C PRO A 90 2.19 16.66 5.24
N ARG A 91 1.39 17.17 4.32
CA ARG A 91 -0.05 16.97 4.32
C ARG A 91 -0.43 15.53 3.97
N MET A 92 0.34 14.89 3.11
CA MET A 92 0.07 13.54 2.62
C MET A 92 0.52 12.51 3.64
N VAL A 93 -0.42 11.83 4.29
CA VAL A 93 -0.10 10.77 5.27
C VAL A 93 0.14 9.42 4.63
N GLY A 94 -0.08 9.30 3.32
CA GLY A 94 0.14 8.08 2.53
C GLY A 94 -1.14 7.49 1.98
N GLY A 95 -1.12 6.20 1.71
CA GLY A 95 -2.26 5.46 1.17
C GLY A 95 -2.23 3.98 1.48
N ALA A 96 -3.35 3.29 1.23
CA ALA A 96 -3.49 1.86 1.34
C ALA A 96 -3.65 1.21 -0.04
N ILE A 97 -2.79 0.25 -0.34
CA ILE A 97 -2.89 -0.52 -1.59
C ILE A 97 -4.17 -1.36 -1.56
N TRP A 98 -4.94 -1.37 -2.62
CA TRP A 98 -6.00 -2.32 -2.82
C TRP A 98 -5.55 -3.46 -3.75
N ASP A 99 -5.26 -4.72 -3.26
CA ASP A 99 -5.22 -4.95 -1.82
C ASP A 99 -4.01 -5.82 -1.46
N PHE A 100 -3.92 -6.33 -0.24
CA PHE A 100 -2.73 -7.05 0.22
C PHE A 100 -2.70 -8.50 -0.26
N VAL A 101 -3.82 -9.22 -0.18
CA VAL A 101 -3.93 -10.65 -0.48
C VAL A 101 -5.12 -10.92 -1.37
N ASP A 102 -4.95 -11.70 -2.43
CA ASP A 102 -6.09 -12.21 -3.20
C ASP A 102 -7.14 -12.80 -2.26
N GLN A 103 -8.40 -12.42 -2.46
CA GLN A 103 -9.53 -12.84 -1.62
C GLN A 103 -10.18 -14.12 -2.14
N SER A 104 -9.53 -14.83 -3.06
CA SER A 104 -9.96 -16.15 -3.54
C SER A 104 -10.02 -17.16 -2.40
N LEU A 105 -10.97 -18.09 -2.51
CA LEU A 105 -11.17 -19.16 -1.54
C LEU A 105 -10.28 -20.35 -1.86
N ARG A 106 -9.72 -20.96 -0.82
CA ARG A 106 -9.00 -22.21 -1.01
C ARG A 106 -9.98 -23.30 -1.44
N ALA A 107 -9.78 -23.82 -2.64
CA ALA A 107 -10.52 -24.97 -3.11
C ALA A 107 -9.98 -26.26 -2.46
N ASN A 108 -10.88 -27.13 -2.02
CA ASN A 108 -10.49 -28.42 -1.49
C ASN A 108 -10.51 -29.47 -2.64
N PRO A 109 -9.37 -29.92 -3.13
CA PRO A 109 -9.33 -30.88 -4.24
C PRO A 109 -9.95 -32.25 -3.89
N ASP A 110 -10.01 -32.59 -2.60
CA ASP A 110 -10.48 -33.91 -2.13
C ASP A 110 -11.98 -33.93 -1.77
N GLY A 111 -12.65 -32.78 -1.85
CA GLY A 111 -14.07 -32.65 -1.53
C GLY A 111 -14.40 -32.80 -0.03
N ASN A 112 -13.39 -32.98 0.82
CA ASN A 112 -13.54 -33.09 2.27
C ASN A 112 -13.41 -31.70 2.92
N GLY A 113 -14.52 -31.11 3.32
CA GLY A 113 -14.54 -29.80 3.98
C GLY A 113 -15.73 -28.95 3.62
N ILE A 114 -15.78 -27.73 4.17
CA ILE A 114 -16.90 -26.79 4.01
C ILE A 114 -16.98 -26.24 2.57
N TYR A 115 -15.89 -26.28 1.83
CA TYR A 115 -15.83 -25.77 0.45
C TYR A 115 -15.96 -26.91 -0.53
N LYS A 116 -16.84 -26.75 -1.51
CA LYS A 116 -16.99 -27.70 -2.62
C LYS A 116 -15.66 -27.83 -3.36
N PRO A 117 -15.37 -29.01 -3.96
CA PRO A 117 -14.25 -29.16 -4.85
C PRO A 117 -14.32 -28.11 -5.96
N ALA A 118 -13.17 -27.56 -6.34
CA ALA A 118 -13.12 -26.71 -7.51
C ALA A 118 -13.65 -27.48 -8.72
N PRO A 119 -14.45 -26.83 -9.58
CA PRO A 119 -15.02 -27.48 -10.75
C PRO A 119 -13.99 -27.88 -11.80
N PHE A 120 -12.74 -27.43 -11.62
CA PHE A 120 -11.64 -27.70 -12.55
C PHE A 120 -10.51 -28.43 -11.84
N LYS A 121 -10.02 -29.51 -12.45
CA LYS A 121 -8.91 -30.29 -11.92
C LYS A 121 -7.66 -29.42 -11.75
N GLY A 122 -7.03 -29.48 -10.59
CA GLY A 122 -5.78 -28.77 -10.29
C GLY A 122 -5.96 -27.32 -9.79
N VAL A 123 -7.17 -26.81 -9.71
CA VAL A 123 -7.45 -25.48 -9.14
C VAL A 123 -7.38 -25.57 -7.62
N THR A 124 -6.48 -24.80 -7.00
CA THR A 124 -6.29 -24.72 -5.55
C THR A 124 -6.86 -23.44 -4.93
N GLN A 125 -7.15 -22.46 -5.77
CA GLN A 125 -7.81 -21.21 -5.39
C GLN A 125 -8.99 -20.98 -6.33
N ALA A 126 -10.14 -20.60 -5.80
CA ALA A 126 -11.36 -20.42 -6.56
C ALA A 126 -12.06 -19.10 -6.19
N TYR A 127 -12.84 -18.58 -7.10
CA TYR A 127 -13.56 -17.32 -6.97
C TYR A 127 -15.03 -17.47 -7.41
N GLY A 128 -15.79 -16.39 -7.30
CA GLY A 128 -17.21 -16.38 -7.60
C GLY A 128 -17.56 -16.94 -8.98
N GLY A 129 -18.63 -17.74 -9.06
CA GLY A 129 -19.09 -18.47 -10.23
C GLY A 129 -18.47 -19.87 -10.38
N MET A 130 -17.27 -20.12 -9.86
CA MET A 130 -16.62 -21.43 -9.90
C MET A 130 -17.32 -22.48 -9.03
N PHE A 131 -18.11 -22.04 -8.06
CA PHE A 131 -18.93 -22.89 -7.19
C PHE A 131 -20.39 -23.03 -7.67
N GLY A 132 -20.72 -22.47 -8.85
CA GLY A 132 -22.08 -22.42 -9.37
C GLY A 132 -22.95 -21.32 -8.76
N ASP A 133 -22.36 -20.42 -8.00
CA ASP A 133 -23.02 -19.28 -7.39
C ASP A 133 -23.35 -18.19 -8.41
N ARG A 134 -24.52 -17.55 -8.24
CA ARG A 134 -25.01 -16.44 -9.07
C ARG A 134 -25.87 -15.50 -8.23
N PRO A 135 -25.76 -14.16 -8.41
CA PRO A 135 -24.76 -13.46 -9.24
C PRO A 135 -23.35 -13.54 -8.63
N ASN A 136 -22.32 -13.26 -9.44
CA ASN A 136 -20.93 -13.21 -8.99
C ASN A 136 -20.11 -12.20 -9.80
N GLN A 137 -18.92 -11.84 -9.31
CA GLN A 137 -17.98 -10.92 -9.93
C GLN A 137 -16.73 -11.63 -10.50
N ALA A 138 -16.82 -12.95 -10.71
CA ALA A 138 -15.71 -13.78 -11.19
C ALA A 138 -14.41 -13.55 -10.39
N ASN A 139 -13.29 -13.34 -11.07
CA ASN A 139 -11.98 -13.13 -10.45
C ASN A 139 -11.73 -11.69 -9.92
N PHE A 140 -12.76 -10.87 -9.76
CA PHE A 140 -12.59 -9.49 -9.27
C PHE A 140 -12.10 -9.42 -7.82
N CYS A 141 -12.06 -10.54 -7.11
CA CYS A 141 -11.46 -10.70 -5.79
C CYS A 141 -9.95 -11.06 -5.82
N ASP A 142 -9.38 -11.33 -7.01
CA ASP A 142 -7.94 -11.62 -7.16
C ASP A 142 -7.15 -10.33 -7.42
N ASN A 143 -7.12 -9.47 -6.42
CA ASN A 143 -6.59 -8.11 -6.47
C ASN A 143 -5.46 -7.85 -5.47
N GLY A 144 -4.86 -8.92 -4.94
CA GLY A 144 -3.77 -8.84 -3.98
C GLY A 144 -2.39 -8.60 -4.59
N ILE A 145 -1.49 -8.01 -3.80
CA ILE A 145 -0.05 -7.99 -4.13
C ILE A 145 0.61 -9.34 -3.88
N ILE A 146 -0.03 -10.21 -3.09
CA ILE A 146 0.31 -11.63 -2.93
C ILE A 146 -0.89 -12.49 -3.26
N LEU A 147 -0.63 -13.71 -3.69
CA LEU A 147 -1.68 -14.65 -4.07
C LEU A 147 -2.48 -15.17 -2.86
N GLY A 148 -3.67 -15.70 -3.10
CA GLY A 148 -4.51 -16.30 -2.06
C GLY A 148 -3.83 -17.44 -1.28
N ASN A 149 -2.91 -18.17 -1.90
CA ASN A 149 -2.06 -19.18 -1.26
C ASN A 149 -0.84 -18.61 -0.52
N ARG A 150 -0.72 -17.28 -0.44
CA ARG A 150 0.38 -16.51 0.19
C ARG A 150 1.71 -16.51 -0.59
N ASN A 151 1.73 -17.04 -1.80
CA ASN A 151 2.91 -16.92 -2.65
C ASN A 151 3.13 -15.46 -3.09
N THR A 152 4.40 -15.06 -3.13
CA THR A 152 4.80 -13.73 -3.58
C THR A 152 4.77 -13.62 -5.10
N THR A 153 4.57 -12.41 -5.61
CA THR A 153 4.54 -12.09 -7.04
C THR A 153 5.58 -11.03 -7.39
N ALA A 154 5.66 -10.65 -8.64
CA ALA A 154 6.47 -9.50 -9.07
C ALA A 154 6.02 -8.20 -8.37
N LYS A 155 4.72 -8.04 -8.14
CA LYS A 155 4.13 -6.90 -7.40
C LYS A 155 4.71 -6.77 -5.98
N THR A 156 4.89 -7.89 -5.28
CA THR A 156 5.49 -7.93 -3.94
C THR A 156 6.92 -7.36 -3.93
N LYS A 157 7.69 -7.65 -4.97
CA LYS A 157 9.07 -7.12 -5.10
C LYS A 157 9.07 -5.61 -5.33
N GLU A 158 8.15 -5.12 -6.15
CA GLU A 158 7.96 -3.69 -6.40
C GLU A 158 7.57 -2.96 -5.10
N VAL A 159 6.56 -3.45 -4.39
CA VAL A 159 6.14 -2.89 -3.09
C VAL A 159 7.30 -2.88 -2.10
N LYS A 160 8.04 -3.99 -1.97
CA LYS A 160 9.20 -4.07 -1.10
C LYS A 160 10.25 -3.01 -1.45
N LYS A 161 10.49 -2.77 -2.73
CA LYS A 161 11.47 -1.78 -3.20
C LYS A 161 11.00 -0.35 -2.92
N VAL A 162 9.77 -0.04 -3.26
CA VAL A 162 9.22 1.32 -3.16
C VAL A 162 8.98 1.73 -1.70
N TYR A 163 8.54 0.79 -0.85
CA TYR A 163 8.29 1.03 0.58
C TYR A 163 9.54 1.00 1.46
N GLN A 164 10.74 0.93 0.88
CA GLN A 164 11.97 0.99 1.67
C GLN A 164 12.08 2.28 2.46
N TYR A 165 12.41 2.15 3.74
CA TYR A 165 12.70 3.29 4.62
C TYR A 165 14.14 3.82 4.54
N MET A 166 14.94 3.26 3.63
CA MET A 166 16.28 3.75 3.29
C MET A 166 16.32 4.02 1.79
N ALA A 167 16.66 5.24 1.40
CA ALA A 167 16.94 5.58 0.01
C ALA A 167 18.44 5.70 -0.21
N PHE A 168 18.90 5.21 -1.35
CA PHE A 168 20.30 5.21 -1.74
C PHE A 168 20.46 6.05 -3.01
N GLU A 169 21.41 6.96 -3.00
CA GLU A 169 21.76 7.77 -4.17
C GLU A 169 23.27 7.72 -4.39
N ARG A 170 23.66 7.43 -5.62
CA ARG A 170 25.07 7.49 -6.03
C ARG A 170 25.27 8.71 -6.91
N LYS A 171 26.15 9.61 -6.46
CA LYS A 171 26.50 10.82 -7.18
C LYS A 171 28.00 11.09 -7.04
N ASP A 172 28.64 11.38 -8.17
CA ASP A 172 30.07 11.77 -8.23
C ASP A 172 31.01 10.81 -7.47
N GLY A 173 30.77 9.49 -7.60
CA GLY A 173 31.53 8.45 -6.92
C GLY A 173 31.19 8.22 -5.46
N SER A 174 30.40 9.11 -4.84
CA SER A 174 29.94 8.99 -3.47
C SER A 174 28.59 8.26 -3.38
N LEU A 175 28.38 7.53 -2.29
CA LEU A 175 27.09 6.89 -1.95
C LEU A 175 26.46 7.62 -0.78
N SER A 176 25.27 8.17 -0.99
CA SER A 176 24.44 8.78 0.06
C SER A 176 23.35 7.82 0.50
N VAL A 177 23.07 7.77 1.81
CA VAL A 177 22.00 6.97 2.40
C VAL A 177 21.07 7.89 3.17
N ARG A 178 19.84 8.05 2.67
CA ARG A 178 18.80 8.85 3.32
C ARG A 178 17.94 7.98 4.23
N ASN A 179 17.78 8.41 5.47
CA ASN A 179 16.86 7.81 6.43
C ASN A 179 15.44 8.36 6.23
N LYS A 180 14.51 7.52 5.78
CA LYS A 180 13.09 7.86 5.58
C LYS A 180 12.21 7.53 6.79
N TYR A 181 12.76 6.92 7.86
CA TYR A 181 12.02 6.72 9.10
C TYR A 181 11.67 8.06 9.76
N PHE A 182 10.53 8.10 10.44
CA PHE A 182 10.09 9.28 11.21
C PHE A 182 10.67 9.32 12.63
N HIS A 183 10.94 8.15 13.23
CA HIS A 183 11.29 8.06 14.66
C HIS A 183 12.54 7.23 14.95
N LYS A 184 13.09 6.54 13.94
CA LYS A 184 14.19 5.60 14.12
C LYS A 184 15.44 6.07 13.41
N PRO A 185 16.58 6.29 14.12
CA PRO A 185 17.87 6.53 13.47
C PRO A 185 18.38 5.25 12.78
N LEU A 186 19.19 5.42 11.74
CA LEU A 186 19.95 4.33 11.16
C LEU A 186 21.24 4.14 11.96
N LYS A 187 21.16 3.35 13.03
CA LYS A 187 22.31 3.03 13.89
C LYS A 187 22.52 1.52 13.90
N GLY A 188 23.78 1.10 13.68
CA GLY A 188 24.14 -0.31 13.72
C GLY A 188 23.73 -1.11 12.48
N TYR A 189 23.28 -0.44 11.41
CA TYR A 189 23.05 -1.10 10.13
C TYR A 189 24.38 -1.35 9.40
N THR A 190 24.48 -2.51 8.76
CA THR A 190 25.60 -2.83 7.87
C THR A 190 25.14 -2.72 6.43
N LEU A 191 25.87 -1.95 5.64
CA LEU A 191 25.70 -1.85 4.20
C LEU A 191 26.68 -2.82 3.52
N TYR A 192 26.17 -3.57 2.56
CA TYR A 192 26.97 -4.40 1.65
C TYR A 192 26.84 -3.80 0.25
N LEU A 193 27.92 -3.28 -0.28
CA LEU A 193 27.99 -2.81 -1.65
C LEU A 193 28.50 -3.97 -2.51
N VAL A 194 27.66 -4.43 -3.43
CA VAL A 194 28.00 -5.52 -4.36
C VAL A 194 28.24 -4.92 -5.73
N SER A 195 29.45 -5.00 -6.21
CA SER A 195 29.86 -4.52 -7.54
C SER A 195 30.07 -5.71 -8.47
N LEU A 196 29.47 -5.65 -9.66
CA LEU A 196 29.74 -6.64 -10.70
C LEU A 196 31.11 -6.33 -11.34
N VAL A 197 31.94 -7.36 -11.50
CA VAL A 197 33.29 -7.23 -12.09
C VAL A 197 33.25 -7.66 -13.55
N PRO A 198 33.87 -6.90 -14.48
CA PRO A 198 34.02 -7.34 -15.86
C PRO A 198 34.69 -8.70 -15.95
N GLY A 199 34.17 -9.60 -16.79
CA GLY A 199 34.64 -10.98 -16.90
C GLY A 199 34.00 -12.00 -15.99
N GLY A 200 33.02 -11.57 -15.17
CA GLY A 200 32.24 -12.40 -14.24
C GLY A 200 32.78 -12.32 -12.81
N GLY A 201 31.87 -12.57 -11.89
CA GLY A 201 32.14 -12.44 -10.46
C GLY A 201 31.59 -11.14 -9.85
N HIS A 202 31.82 -10.99 -8.55
CA HIS A 202 31.39 -9.79 -7.83
C HIS A 202 32.41 -9.46 -6.73
N ALA A 203 32.56 -8.16 -6.45
CA ALA A 203 33.27 -7.65 -5.29
C ALA A 203 32.24 -7.20 -4.26
N VAL A 204 32.51 -7.46 -2.98
CA VAL A 204 31.64 -7.07 -1.86
C VAL A 204 32.43 -6.21 -0.90
N GLU A 205 31.98 -4.98 -0.73
CA GLU A 205 32.49 -4.08 0.30
C GLU A 205 31.47 -4.04 1.45
N ARG A 206 31.99 -4.08 2.68
CA ARG A 206 31.19 -4.00 3.88
C ARG A 206 31.51 -2.73 4.65
N MET A 207 30.49 -1.96 4.99
CA MET A 207 30.63 -0.80 5.85
C MET A 207 29.52 -0.73 6.91
N VAL A 208 29.84 -0.26 8.10
CA VAL A 208 28.82 0.04 9.12
C VAL A 208 28.35 1.47 8.89
N LEU A 209 27.03 1.66 8.77
CA LEU A 209 26.47 3.00 8.61
C LEU A 209 26.71 3.83 9.89
N PRO A 210 27.10 5.10 9.75
CA PRO A 210 27.06 6.03 10.87
C PRO A 210 25.63 6.19 11.36
N GLU A 211 25.46 6.82 12.51
CA GLU A 211 24.13 7.19 12.97
C GLU A 211 23.54 8.28 12.08
N VAL A 212 22.48 7.94 11.34
CA VAL A 212 21.74 8.89 10.48
C VAL A 212 20.39 9.16 11.13
N PRO A 213 20.15 10.38 11.63
CA PRO A 213 18.87 10.74 12.26
C PRO A 213 17.69 10.62 11.28
N PRO A 214 16.44 10.50 11.80
CA PRO A 214 15.25 10.50 10.97
C PRO A 214 15.19 11.69 9.99
N GLY A 215 14.86 11.43 8.73
CA GLY A 215 14.74 12.43 7.68
C GLY A 215 16.05 13.03 7.17
N LYS A 216 17.22 12.55 7.63
CA LYS A 216 18.55 13.04 7.22
C LYS A 216 19.27 12.03 6.30
N SER A 217 20.36 12.52 5.71
CA SER A 217 21.28 11.73 4.88
C SER A 217 22.68 11.78 5.47
#